data_20ab811c4753eecf07f956d1fcefd52b
#
_entry.id   20ab811c4753eecf07f956d1fcefd52b
#
_cell.length_a   1.000
_cell.length_b   1.000
_cell.length_c   1.000
_cell.angle_alpha   90.00
_cell.angle_beta   90.00
_cell.angle_gamma   90.00
#
_symmetry.space_group_name_H-M   'P 1'
#
loop_
_entity.id
_entity.type
_entity.pdbx_description
1 polymer ?
#
loop_
_entity_poly.entity_id
_entity_poly.type
_entity_poly.pdbx_seq_one_letter_code
_entity_poly.pdbx_strand_id
1 'polypeptide(L)'
;MTEFFSTRLLVVPARAAAIAMALLLAAPALAADGEFDDQCAMGLASGQTVKTDCSVNWTDADGHVYCFSSDASKESFLKDPAGNIKKARDFLSSKKAASAMGAKQFTEEDVNKRVEEVLAERSKDGAFVFHDPKLDADLNLNFEQIKIVRGMEGYGWFANTIFHDRDEPKKQYALDFWFKPDDDKLTLMDIRVQKGPKRDGEGWIMVTRLPVAWWWLPVQEHPGDMEVRRAWHVMSAIHNYIANNKDADGNLIVKDDKTGETVPLEFIEMHQPVRYLKKDGQYFACTDFRKPGSKDEYYDIDFWVNDKSGKLEVANVKMHKVPVQEDGIWTQVPRYTFEGMDFEVTN
;
A
#
# COMPACT_ATOMS: atom_id res chain seq x y z
N MET A 1 74.93 44.30 -72.76
CA MET A 1 74.85 44.53 -71.32
C MET A 1 73.57 43.87 -70.85
N THR A 2 73.74 42.64 -70.43
CA THR A 2 72.62 41.83 -70.00
C THR A 2 73.15 40.78 -69.04
N GLU A 3 72.94 40.90 -67.81
CA GLU A 3 73.36 39.91 -66.78
C GLU A 3 72.29 38.85 -66.57
N PHE A 4 72.75 37.62 -66.59
CA PHE A 4 72.02 36.42 -66.29
C PHE A 4 71.96 36.19 -64.80
N PHE A 5 70.78 36.11 -64.21
CA PHE A 5 70.62 35.53 -62.87
C PHE A 5 70.01 34.12 -62.94
N SER A 6 70.83 33.20 -62.54
CA SER A 6 70.45 31.81 -62.43
C SER A 6 69.74 31.52 -61.09
N THR A 7 68.49 31.13 -61.08
CA THR A 7 67.76 30.76 -59.91
C THR A 7 67.82 29.26 -59.70
N ARG A 8 68.50 28.82 -58.65
CA ARG A 8 68.54 27.40 -58.20
C ARG A 8 67.22 26.99 -57.55
N LEU A 9 66.54 26.01 -58.06
CA LEU A 9 65.39 25.34 -57.50
C LEU A 9 65.89 24.43 -56.36
N LEU A 10 65.38 24.71 -55.12
CA LEU A 10 65.56 23.87 -53.96
C LEU A 10 64.35 22.89 -53.91
N VAL A 11 64.65 21.62 -54.14
CA VAL A 11 63.69 20.52 -53.95
C VAL A 11 63.61 20.19 -52.44
N VAL A 12 62.46 20.43 -51.84
CA VAL A 12 62.15 20.03 -50.46
C VAL A 12 61.35 18.69 -50.55
N PRO A 13 61.82 17.62 -49.88
CA PRO A 13 61.08 16.37 -49.88
C PRO A 13 59.80 16.48 -49.01
N ALA A 14 58.66 16.17 -49.61
CA ALA A 14 57.37 16.06 -48.93
C ALA A 14 57.37 14.91 -47.94
N ARG A 15 57.38 15.18 -46.66
CA ARG A 15 57.03 14.20 -45.62
C ARG A 15 55.56 13.96 -45.59
N ALA A 16 55.09 12.80 -46.01
CA ALA A 16 53.76 12.35 -45.84
C ALA A 16 53.48 12.10 -44.36
N ALA A 17 52.67 12.98 -43.74
CA ALA A 17 52.10 12.75 -42.44
C ALA A 17 50.87 11.82 -42.59
N ALA A 18 51.01 10.57 -42.21
CA ALA A 18 49.91 9.64 -42.07
C ALA A 18 49.07 10.04 -40.83
N ILE A 19 47.92 10.64 -41.05
CA ILE A 19 46.91 10.85 -40.01
C ILE A 19 46.26 9.50 -39.76
N ALA A 20 46.68 8.82 -38.67
CA ALA A 20 45.98 7.66 -38.14
C ALA A 20 44.68 8.15 -37.50
N MET A 21 43.55 8.02 -38.22
CA MET A 21 42.23 8.23 -37.73
C MET A 21 41.87 7.04 -36.82
N ALA A 22 42.04 7.20 -35.49
CA ALA A 22 41.61 6.24 -34.51
C ALA A 22 40.07 6.26 -34.50
N LEU A 23 39.44 5.29 -35.17
CA LEU A 23 38.03 4.96 -34.92
C LEU A 23 37.94 4.46 -33.49
N LEU A 24 37.46 5.31 -32.58
CA LEU A 24 36.89 4.90 -31.31
C LEU A 24 35.63 4.09 -31.62
N LEU A 25 35.77 2.77 -31.67
CA LEU A 25 34.66 1.84 -31.55
C LEU A 25 34.10 2.06 -30.15
N ALA A 26 33.00 2.84 -30.05
CA ALA A 26 32.16 2.83 -28.88
C ALA A 26 31.62 1.40 -28.78
N ALA A 27 32.21 0.59 -27.92
CA ALA A 27 31.62 -0.68 -27.50
C ALA A 27 30.24 -0.34 -26.92
N PRO A 28 29.17 -1.07 -27.31
CA PRO A 28 27.90 -0.92 -26.58
C PRO A 28 28.20 -1.23 -25.12
N ALA A 29 27.88 -0.28 -24.23
CA ALA A 29 27.90 -0.55 -22.79
C ALA A 29 26.95 -1.73 -22.60
N LEU A 30 27.50 -2.91 -22.32
CA LEU A 30 26.67 -4.01 -21.80
C LEU A 30 26.00 -3.45 -20.56
N ALA A 31 24.68 -3.42 -20.57
CA ALA A 31 23.91 -3.10 -19.38
C ALA A 31 24.41 -4.05 -18.28
N ALA A 32 24.96 -3.50 -17.22
CA ALA A 32 25.40 -4.32 -16.10
C ALA A 32 24.12 -4.92 -15.48
N ASP A 33 24.10 -6.24 -15.32
CA ASP A 33 23.02 -6.94 -14.65
C ASP A 33 22.87 -6.34 -13.23
N GLY A 34 21.70 -5.87 -12.90
CA GLY A 34 21.42 -5.30 -11.59
C GLY A 34 21.44 -6.36 -10.49
N GLU A 35 21.95 -6.01 -9.30
CA GLU A 35 22.08 -6.89 -8.13
C GLU A 35 20.78 -7.61 -7.74
N PHE A 36 19.63 -7.08 -8.16
CA PHE A 36 18.28 -7.59 -7.85
C PHE A 36 17.49 -7.96 -9.11
N ASP A 37 18.11 -8.59 -10.08
CA ASP A 37 17.47 -9.02 -11.34
C ASP A 37 16.70 -7.86 -12.04
N ASP A 38 17.35 -6.70 -12.16
CA ASP A 38 16.83 -5.47 -12.75
C ASP A 38 15.56 -4.92 -12.07
N GLN A 39 15.34 -5.27 -10.81
CA GLN A 39 14.25 -4.70 -10.03
C GLN A 39 14.69 -3.42 -9.34
N CYS A 40 13.74 -2.49 -9.17
CA CYS A 40 13.98 -1.24 -8.45
C CYS A 40 14.40 -1.52 -7.00
N ALA A 41 15.65 -1.20 -6.66
CA ALA A 41 16.20 -1.44 -5.33
C ALA A 41 15.43 -0.69 -4.22
N MET A 42 14.95 0.53 -4.48
CA MET A 42 14.10 1.25 -3.53
C MET A 42 12.71 0.62 -3.42
N GLY A 43 12.16 0.14 -4.54
CA GLY A 43 10.91 -0.62 -4.54
C GLY A 43 11.02 -1.85 -3.64
N LEU A 44 12.07 -2.65 -3.82
CA LEU A 44 12.34 -3.81 -2.98
C LEU A 44 12.54 -3.44 -1.50
N ALA A 45 13.27 -2.36 -1.22
CA ALA A 45 13.46 -1.87 0.15
C ALA A 45 12.14 -1.42 0.80
N SER A 46 11.16 -1.05 -0.01
CA SER A 46 9.80 -0.69 0.40
C SER A 46 8.80 -1.84 0.32
N GLY A 47 9.27 -3.08 0.02
CA GLY A 47 8.41 -4.25 -0.09
C GLY A 47 7.65 -4.37 -1.42
N GLN A 48 8.10 -3.71 -2.47
CA GLN A 48 7.46 -3.71 -3.79
C GLN A 48 8.40 -4.28 -4.86
N THR A 49 7.85 -5.08 -5.76
CA THR A 49 8.57 -5.58 -6.94
C THR A 49 8.24 -4.69 -8.14
N VAL A 50 9.22 -3.90 -8.59
CA VAL A 50 9.08 -3.02 -9.77
C VAL A 50 10.20 -3.33 -10.73
N LYS A 51 9.88 -3.86 -11.92
CA LYS A 51 10.86 -4.09 -12.98
C LYS A 51 11.35 -2.75 -13.54
N THR A 52 12.64 -2.69 -13.86
CA THR A 52 13.29 -1.54 -14.48
C THR A 52 14.08 -2.00 -15.72
N ASP A 53 14.48 -1.06 -16.55
CA ASP A 53 15.44 -1.24 -17.62
C ASP A 53 16.88 -0.93 -17.18
N CYS A 54 17.08 -0.67 -15.89
CA CYS A 54 18.35 -0.27 -15.27
C CYS A 54 18.99 0.99 -15.87
N SER A 55 18.26 1.80 -16.63
CA SER A 55 18.74 3.08 -17.17
C SER A 55 19.08 4.08 -16.07
N VAL A 56 18.33 4.05 -14.95
CA VAL A 56 18.64 4.75 -13.71
C VAL A 56 19.27 3.76 -12.75
N ASN A 57 20.56 3.93 -12.44
CA ASN A 57 21.30 3.01 -11.58
C ASN A 57 22.30 3.72 -10.68
N TRP A 58 22.84 2.99 -9.71
CA TRP A 58 23.94 3.39 -8.84
C TRP A 58 24.81 2.18 -8.52
N THR A 59 26.11 2.39 -8.52
CA THR A 59 27.10 1.36 -8.19
C THR A 59 27.69 1.67 -6.82
N ASP A 60 27.72 0.68 -5.94
CA ASP A 60 28.36 0.81 -4.64
C ASP A 60 29.89 0.70 -4.71
N ALA A 61 30.55 0.82 -3.56
CA ALA A 61 32.02 0.75 -3.47
C ALA A 61 32.57 -0.64 -3.83
N ASP A 62 31.76 -1.68 -3.73
CA ASP A 62 32.13 -3.07 -4.02
C ASP A 62 31.83 -3.46 -5.48
N GLY A 63 31.27 -2.54 -6.26
CA GLY A 63 30.98 -2.71 -7.68
C GLY A 63 29.60 -3.31 -7.97
N HIS A 64 28.71 -3.46 -6.98
CA HIS A 64 27.34 -3.93 -7.20
C HIS A 64 26.49 -2.82 -7.81
N VAL A 65 25.72 -3.16 -8.83
CA VAL A 65 24.84 -2.23 -9.55
C VAL A 65 23.41 -2.37 -9.04
N TYR A 66 22.81 -1.28 -8.61
CA TYR A 66 21.43 -1.20 -8.13
C TYR A 66 20.60 -0.38 -9.10
N CYS A 67 19.51 -0.95 -9.60
CA CYS A 67 18.62 -0.33 -10.57
C CYS A 67 17.45 0.40 -9.89
N PHE A 68 16.93 1.45 -10.52
CA PHE A 68 15.82 2.25 -9.99
C PHE A 68 14.80 2.56 -11.09
N SER A 69 13.54 2.68 -10.68
CA SER A 69 12.45 3.05 -11.59
C SER A 69 12.42 4.55 -11.94
N SER A 70 13.16 5.39 -11.17
CA SER A 70 13.27 6.83 -11.39
C SER A 70 14.41 7.43 -10.58
N ASP A 71 14.85 8.65 -10.93
CA ASP A 71 15.83 9.41 -10.15
C ASP A 71 15.34 9.68 -8.72
N ALA A 72 14.06 9.95 -8.53
CA ALA A 72 13.48 10.16 -7.19
C ALA A 72 13.60 8.91 -6.30
N SER A 73 13.43 7.70 -6.87
CA SER A 73 13.61 6.45 -6.14
C SER A 73 15.09 6.20 -5.81
N LYS A 74 16.01 6.56 -6.72
CA LYS A 74 17.46 6.53 -6.47
C LYS A 74 17.86 7.49 -5.35
N GLU A 75 17.40 8.75 -5.38
CA GLU A 75 17.67 9.72 -4.34
C GLU A 75 17.17 9.27 -2.96
N SER A 76 15.97 8.68 -2.92
CA SER A 76 15.41 8.13 -1.69
C SER A 76 16.22 6.95 -1.15
N PHE A 77 16.70 6.08 -2.03
CA PHE A 77 17.57 4.96 -1.68
C PHE A 77 18.92 5.41 -1.11
N LEU A 78 19.51 6.44 -1.71
CA LEU A 78 20.82 6.98 -1.32
C LEU A 78 20.82 7.76 0.01
N LYS A 79 19.66 8.00 0.64
CA LYS A 79 19.61 8.56 2.00
C LYS A 79 20.10 7.57 3.06
N ASP A 80 19.93 6.27 2.83
CA ASP A 80 20.43 5.18 3.68
C ASP A 80 20.72 3.94 2.81
N PRO A 81 21.81 3.93 2.03
CA PRO A 81 22.08 2.84 1.10
C PRO A 81 22.22 1.48 1.79
N ALA A 82 22.97 1.42 2.88
CA ALA A 82 23.22 0.16 3.60
C ALA A 82 21.92 -0.41 4.20
N GLY A 83 21.09 0.41 4.84
CA GLY A 83 19.81 0.01 5.38
C GLY A 83 18.83 -0.41 4.29
N ASN A 84 18.81 0.29 3.16
CA ASN A 84 17.91 -0.04 2.04
C ASN A 84 18.36 -1.30 1.28
N ILE A 85 19.67 -1.53 1.12
CA ILE A 85 20.19 -2.80 0.60
C ILE A 85 19.77 -3.97 1.49
N LYS A 86 19.95 -3.81 2.80
CA LYS A 86 19.52 -4.85 3.75
C LYS A 86 18.03 -5.14 3.64
N LYS A 87 17.17 -4.12 3.63
CA LYS A 87 15.71 -4.27 3.48
C LYS A 87 15.35 -4.99 2.17
N ALA A 88 15.99 -4.60 1.05
CA ALA A 88 15.74 -5.23 -0.25
C ALA A 88 16.13 -6.71 -0.26
N ARG A 89 17.30 -7.07 0.31
CA ARG A 89 17.75 -8.46 0.45
C ARG A 89 16.85 -9.28 1.36
N ASP A 90 16.46 -8.73 2.50
CA ASP A 90 15.54 -9.40 3.43
C ASP A 90 14.19 -9.68 2.76
N PHE A 91 13.68 -8.74 1.98
CA PHE A 91 12.45 -8.88 1.23
C PHE A 91 12.55 -10.00 0.19
N LEU A 92 13.59 -10.03 -0.65
CA LEU A 92 13.80 -11.09 -1.62
C LEU A 92 13.99 -12.46 -0.95
N SER A 93 14.66 -12.49 0.18
CA SER A 93 14.87 -13.72 0.95
C SER A 93 13.57 -14.27 1.50
N SER A 94 12.69 -13.40 2.01
CA SER A 94 11.36 -13.78 2.50
C SER A 94 10.47 -14.31 1.37
N LYS A 95 10.51 -13.68 0.20
CA LYS A 95 9.83 -14.18 -1.02
C LYS A 95 10.33 -15.57 -1.43
N LYS A 96 11.65 -15.75 -1.46
CA LYS A 96 12.27 -17.04 -1.82
C LYS A 96 11.93 -18.13 -0.81
N ALA A 97 11.89 -17.79 0.49
CA ALA A 97 11.49 -18.71 1.54
C ALA A 97 9.99 -19.11 1.43
N ALA A 98 9.11 -18.16 1.15
CA ALA A 98 7.69 -18.44 0.90
C ALA A 98 7.50 -19.34 -0.34
N SER A 99 8.25 -19.10 -1.42
CA SER A 99 8.24 -19.95 -2.61
C SER A 99 8.81 -21.35 -2.35
N ALA A 100 9.82 -21.48 -1.49
CA ALA A 100 10.45 -22.76 -1.14
C ALA A 100 9.58 -23.62 -0.21
N MET A 101 8.64 -23.01 0.52
CA MET A 101 7.69 -23.72 1.39
C MET A 101 6.46 -24.28 0.65
N GLY A 102 6.42 -24.17 -0.69
CA GLY A 102 5.33 -24.71 -1.49
C GLY A 102 4.00 -23.97 -1.36
N ALA A 103 4.00 -22.78 -0.77
CA ALA A 103 2.81 -21.93 -0.73
C ALA A 103 2.39 -21.56 -2.15
N LYS A 104 1.11 -21.74 -2.47
CA LYS A 104 0.55 -21.38 -3.77
C LYS A 104 0.82 -19.91 -4.05
N GLN A 105 1.43 -19.61 -5.20
CA GLN A 105 1.50 -18.25 -5.71
C GLN A 105 0.19 -17.95 -6.43
N PHE A 106 -0.56 -17.00 -5.90
CA PHE A 106 -1.80 -16.55 -6.50
C PHE A 106 -1.51 -15.59 -7.67
N THR A 107 -2.40 -15.62 -8.64
CA THR A 107 -2.38 -14.76 -9.83
C THR A 107 -3.59 -13.83 -9.83
N GLU A 108 -3.61 -12.84 -10.73
CA GLU A 108 -4.79 -11.99 -10.95
C GLU A 108 -6.01 -12.82 -11.35
N GLU A 109 -5.82 -13.92 -12.10
CA GLU A 109 -6.88 -14.83 -12.49
C GLU A 109 -7.49 -15.56 -11.28
N ASP A 110 -6.67 -16.02 -10.34
CA ASP A 110 -7.15 -16.60 -9.07
C ASP A 110 -8.01 -15.60 -8.29
N VAL A 111 -7.60 -14.32 -8.28
CA VAL A 111 -8.35 -13.24 -7.60
C VAL A 111 -9.68 -12.97 -8.31
N ASN A 112 -9.67 -12.86 -9.64
CA ASN A 112 -10.89 -12.67 -10.43
C ASN A 112 -11.90 -13.78 -10.14
N LYS A 113 -11.45 -15.03 -10.20
CA LYS A 113 -12.27 -16.19 -9.88
C LYS A 113 -12.83 -16.10 -8.45
N ARG A 114 -12.00 -15.71 -7.48
CA ARG A 114 -12.45 -15.59 -6.08
C ARG A 114 -13.49 -14.48 -5.90
N VAL A 115 -13.36 -13.37 -6.62
CA VAL A 115 -14.40 -12.32 -6.65
C VAL A 115 -15.71 -12.89 -7.17
N GLU A 116 -15.69 -13.60 -8.30
CA GLU A 116 -16.89 -14.22 -8.88
C GLU A 116 -17.57 -15.20 -7.91
N GLU A 117 -16.77 -16.01 -7.20
CA GLU A 117 -17.27 -16.91 -6.16
C GLU A 117 -17.97 -16.14 -5.02
N VAL A 118 -17.35 -15.05 -4.53
CA VAL A 118 -17.95 -14.21 -3.48
C VAL A 118 -19.24 -13.53 -3.96
N LEU A 119 -19.26 -13.08 -5.21
CA LEU A 119 -20.47 -12.52 -5.82
C LEU A 119 -21.59 -13.58 -5.85
N ALA A 120 -21.29 -14.80 -6.28
CA ALA A 120 -22.27 -15.90 -6.30
C ALA A 120 -22.74 -16.26 -4.88
N GLU A 121 -21.82 -16.36 -3.90
CA GLU A 121 -22.13 -16.68 -2.50
C GLU A 121 -23.08 -15.65 -1.83
N ARG A 122 -22.97 -14.38 -2.21
CA ARG A 122 -23.72 -13.27 -1.58
C ARG A 122 -24.83 -12.67 -2.45
N SER A 123 -25.04 -13.21 -3.64
CA SER A 123 -26.15 -12.76 -4.49
C SER A 123 -27.49 -13.30 -4.01
N LYS A 124 -28.49 -12.41 -3.97
CA LYS A 124 -29.88 -12.74 -3.68
C LYS A 124 -30.75 -12.13 -4.78
N ASP A 125 -31.64 -12.92 -5.33
CA ASP A 125 -32.55 -12.49 -6.42
C ASP A 125 -31.83 -11.84 -7.61
N GLY A 126 -30.58 -12.29 -7.89
CA GLY A 126 -29.78 -11.82 -9.00
C GLY A 126 -28.96 -10.53 -8.74
N ALA A 127 -29.02 -9.98 -7.54
CA ALA A 127 -28.21 -8.86 -7.12
C ALA A 127 -27.22 -9.25 -6.01
N PHE A 128 -26.03 -8.68 -6.03
CA PHE A 128 -25.09 -8.77 -4.93
C PHE A 128 -25.58 -7.89 -3.78
N VAL A 129 -25.80 -8.49 -2.61
CA VAL A 129 -26.26 -7.77 -1.42
C VAL A 129 -25.05 -7.44 -0.54
N PHE A 130 -24.86 -6.14 -0.30
CA PHE A 130 -23.78 -5.63 0.52
C PHE A 130 -24.30 -4.64 1.55
N HIS A 131 -24.08 -4.93 2.82
CA HIS A 131 -24.35 -3.96 3.88
C HIS A 131 -23.22 -2.91 3.89
N ASP A 132 -23.59 -1.65 3.58
CA ASP A 132 -22.65 -0.53 3.66
C ASP A 132 -22.70 0.06 5.09
N PRO A 133 -21.68 -0.20 5.91
CA PRO A 133 -21.72 0.23 7.31
C PRO A 133 -21.71 1.74 7.49
N LYS A 134 -21.17 2.51 6.52
CA LYS A 134 -21.20 3.98 6.59
C LYS A 134 -22.59 4.56 6.34
N LEU A 135 -23.38 3.92 5.52
CA LEU A 135 -24.78 4.34 5.27
C LEU A 135 -25.78 3.65 6.20
N ASP A 136 -25.35 2.60 6.90
CA ASP A 136 -26.22 1.69 7.64
C ASP A 136 -27.39 1.22 6.76
N ALA A 137 -27.04 0.72 5.59
CA ALA A 137 -28.03 0.35 4.58
C ALA A 137 -27.53 -0.83 3.72
N ASP A 138 -28.47 -1.71 3.37
CA ASP A 138 -28.20 -2.77 2.41
C ASP A 138 -28.26 -2.21 0.99
N LEU A 139 -27.17 -2.41 0.26
CA LEU A 139 -27.07 -2.08 -1.15
C LEU A 139 -27.38 -3.35 -1.97
N ASN A 140 -28.28 -3.22 -2.94
CA ASN A 140 -28.57 -4.27 -3.91
C ASN A 140 -27.90 -3.88 -5.23
N LEU A 141 -26.79 -4.55 -5.54
CA LEU A 141 -25.88 -4.13 -6.59
C LEU A 141 -25.82 -5.14 -7.73
N ASN A 142 -25.88 -4.64 -8.96
CA ASN A 142 -25.59 -5.42 -10.16
C ASN A 142 -24.11 -5.24 -10.51
N PHE A 143 -23.38 -6.36 -10.58
CA PHE A 143 -21.99 -6.37 -10.96
C PHE A 143 -21.80 -5.95 -12.42
N GLU A 144 -20.81 -5.10 -12.68
CA GLU A 144 -20.42 -4.67 -14.03
C GLU A 144 -19.10 -5.32 -14.44
N GLN A 145 -18.03 -5.05 -13.68
CA GLN A 145 -16.69 -5.52 -14.04
C GLN A 145 -15.71 -5.47 -12.86
N ILE A 146 -14.66 -6.27 -12.95
CA ILE A 146 -13.43 -6.08 -12.16
C ILE A 146 -12.55 -5.11 -12.94
N LYS A 147 -12.22 -3.97 -12.34
CA LYS A 147 -11.47 -2.90 -12.98
C LYS A 147 -9.97 -3.02 -12.80
N ILE A 148 -9.53 -3.37 -11.60
CA ILE A 148 -8.12 -3.46 -11.22
C ILE A 148 -7.96 -4.61 -10.25
N VAL A 149 -6.91 -5.41 -10.44
CA VAL A 149 -6.42 -6.38 -9.45
C VAL A 149 -5.01 -6.00 -9.07
N ARG A 150 -4.67 -6.10 -7.78
CA ARG A 150 -3.33 -5.84 -7.25
C ARG A 150 -2.96 -6.84 -6.17
N GLY A 151 -1.79 -7.46 -6.33
CA GLY A 151 -1.10 -8.11 -5.23
C GLY A 151 -0.30 -7.06 -4.46
N MET A 152 -0.51 -7.01 -3.16
CA MET A 152 0.16 -6.07 -2.27
C MET A 152 0.83 -6.85 -1.16
N GLU A 153 2.15 -6.86 -1.19
CA GLU A 153 2.91 -7.62 -0.21
C GLU A 153 2.60 -7.18 1.22
N GLY A 154 2.40 -8.16 2.11
CA GLY A 154 1.99 -7.92 3.48
C GLY A 154 0.52 -7.54 3.66
N TYR A 155 -0.15 -7.06 2.60
CA TYR A 155 -1.57 -6.68 2.63
C TYR A 155 -2.50 -7.66 1.90
N GLY A 156 -1.94 -8.65 1.22
CA GLY A 156 -2.68 -9.64 0.44
C GLY A 156 -3.00 -9.15 -0.98
N TRP A 157 -4.17 -9.52 -1.46
CA TRP A 157 -4.67 -9.15 -2.78
C TRP A 157 -5.91 -8.29 -2.66
N PHE A 158 -6.07 -7.34 -3.56
CA PHE A 158 -7.33 -6.65 -3.68
C PHE A 158 -7.81 -6.53 -5.12
N ALA A 159 -9.13 -6.50 -5.29
CA ALA A 159 -9.78 -6.26 -6.56
C ALA A 159 -10.73 -5.07 -6.43
N ASN A 160 -10.53 -4.04 -7.24
CA ASN A 160 -11.49 -2.94 -7.37
C ASN A 160 -12.52 -3.31 -8.42
N THR A 161 -13.79 -3.30 -8.04
CA THR A 161 -14.92 -3.75 -8.84
C THR A 161 -15.93 -2.64 -9.02
N ILE A 162 -16.61 -2.62 -10.16
CA ILE A 162 -17.65 -1.65 -10.47
C ILE A 162 -19.02 -2.31 -10.43
N PHE A 163 -19.95 -1.61 -9.82
CA PHE A 163 -21.35 -2.02 -9.67
C PHE A 163 -22.29 -0.87 -10.02
N HIS A 164 -23.51 -1.24 -10.37
CA HIS A 164 -24.66 -0.34 -10.47
C HIS A 164 -25.67 -0.69 -9.36
N ASP A 165 -26.32 0.33 -8.81
CA ASP A 165 -27.50 0.10 -8.00
C ASP A 165 -28.59 -0.58 -8.85
N ARG A 166 -29.25 -1.57 -8.28
CA ARG A 166 -30.27 -2.37 -9.00
C ARG A 166 -31.48 -1.54 -9.40
N ASP A 167 -31.92 -0.67 -8.50
CA ASP A 167 -33.15 0.10 -8.68
C ASP A 167 -32.89 1.44 -9.37
N GLU A 168 -31.70 1.99 -9.20
CA GLU A 168 -31.23 3.22 -9.85
C GLU A 168 -29.92 2.98 -10.59
N PRO A 169 -29.91 2.37 -11.80
CA PRO A 169 -28.67 1.97 -12.51
C PRO A 169 -27.70 3.11 -12.84
N LYS A 170 -28.11 4.36 -12.73
CA LYS A 170 -27.25 5.53 -12.87
C LYS A 170 -26.34 5.75 -11.65
N LYS A 171 -26.68 5.16 -10.51
CA LYS A 171 -25.84 5.17 -9.32
C LYS A 171 -24.79 4.08 -9.45
N GLN A 172 -23.54 4.49 -9.57
CA GLN A 172 -22.40 3.57 -9.64
C GLN A 172 -21.65 3.53 -8.31
N TYR A 173 -21.10 2.35 -8.01
CA TYR A 173 -20.26 2.09 -6.86
C TYR A 173 -18.97 1.44 -7.31
N ALA A 174 -17.86 1.79 -6.68
CA ALA A 174 -16.63 1.02 -6.75
C ALA A 174 -16.37 0.38 -5.38
N LEU A 175 -16.30 -0.95 -5.34
CA LEU A 175 -16.01 -1.71 -4.15
C LEU A 175 -14.63 -2.36 -4.26
N ASP A 176 -13.86 -2.30 -3.18
CA ASP A 176 -12.61 -3.02 -3.02
C ASP A 176 -12.85 -4.31 -2.24
N PHE A 177 -12.53 -5.45 -2.85
CA PHE A 177 -12.52 -6.76 -2.22
C PHE A 177 -11.10 -7.06 -1.77
N TRP A 178 -10.93 -7.38 -0.49
CA TRP A 178 -9.65 -7.69 0.11
C TRP A 178 -9.54 -9.17 0.42
N PHE A 179 -8.46 -9.79 -0.07
CA PHE A 179 -8.19 -11.20 0.14
C PHE A 179 -6.82 -11.41 0.75
N LYS A 180 -6.72 -12.33 1.71
CA LYS A 180 -5.44 -12.82 2.19
C LYS A 180 -5.13 -14.19 1.61
N PRO A 181 -3.88 -14.46 1.25
CA PRO A 181 -3.41 -15.82 1.01
C PRO A 181 -3.56 -16.66 2.29
N ASP A 182 -4.12 -17.86 2.16
CA ASP A 182 -4.37 -18.78 3.26
C ASP A 182 -4.16 -20.20 2.72
N ASP A 183 -2.92 -20.68 2.82
CA ASP A 183 -2.40 -21.89 2.18
C ASP A 183 -2.63 -21.92 0.65
N ASP A 184 -3.59 -22.67 0.18
CA ASP A 184 -3.92 -22.87 -1.22
C ASP A 184 -5.10 -22.05 -1.74
N LYS A 185 -5.70 -21.20 -0.89
CA LYS A 185 -6.89 -20.40 -1.20
C LYS A 185 -6.73 -18.92 -0.87
N LEU A 186 -7.62 -18.11 -1.44
CA LEU A 186 -7.79 -16.70 -1.10
C LEU A 186 -8.99 -16.55 -0.17
N THR A 187 -8.73 -16.17 1.08
CA THR A 187 -9.76 -15.91 2.08
C THR A 187 -10.17 -14.45 2.02
N LEU A 188 -11.47 -14.18 1.83
CA LEU A 188 -12.01 -12.82 1.89
C LEU A 188 -11.84 -12.26 3.30
N MET A 189 -11.17 -11.10 3.39
CA MET A 189 -10.99 -10.36 4.64
C MET A 189 -12.06 -9.30 4.81
N ASP A 190 -12.28 -8.49 3.76
CA ASP A 190 -13.11 -7.32 3.85
C ASP A 190 -13.64 -6.89 2.47
N ILE A 191 -14.77 -6.17 2.46
CA ILE A 191 -15.30 -5.48 1.29
C ILE A 191 -15.59 -4.04 1.70
N ARG A 192 -15.11 -3.07 0.90
CA ARG A 192 -15.23 -1.65 1.20
C ARG A 192 -15.80 -0.88 0.02
N VAL A 193 -16.64 0.09 0.28
CA VAL A 193 -17.05 1.06 -0.73
C VAL A 193 -15.94 2.10 -0.91
N GLN A 194 -15.11 1.93 -1.93
CA GLN A 194 -14.06 2.90 -2.27
C GLN A 194 -14.65 4.18 -2.87
N LYS A 195 -15.62 4.04 -3.76
CA LYS A 195 -16.37 5.18 -4.34
C LYS A 195 -17.85 4.91 -4.28
N GLY A 196 -18.61 5.94 -3.96
CA GLY A 196 -20.07 5.89 -3.96
C GLY A 196 -20.66 6.98 -4.83
N PRO A 197 -21.98 6.89 -5.14
CA PRO A 197 -22.66 7.90 -5.92
C PRO A 197 -22.88 9.17 -5.12
N LYS A 198 -22.69 10.31 -5.76
CA LYS A 198 -23.06 11.63 -5.28
C LYS A 198 -23.92 12.32 -6.30
N ARG A 199 -24.97 13.01 -5.87
CA ARG A 199 -25.83 13.82 -6.76
C ARG A 199 -25.03 14.98 -7.33
N ASP A 200 -25.11 15.18 -8.65
CA ASP A 200 -24.53 16.31 -9.36
C ASP A 200 -25.53 16.82 -10.40
N GLY A 201 -26.20 17.93 -10.05
CA GLY A 201 -27.34 18.41 -10.82
C GLY A 201 -28.46 17.38 -10.92
N GLU A 202 -28.86 17.04 -12.14
CA GLU A 202 -29.84 15.98 -12.41
C GLU A 202 -29.22 14.58 -12.53
N GLY A 203 -27.87 14.49 -12.50
CA GLY A 203 -27.10 13.26 -12.68
C GLY A 203 -26.50 12.69 -11.40
N TRP A 204 -25.70 11.64 -11.58
CA TRP A 204 -24.90 11.02 -10.56
C TRP A 204 -23.44 10.97 -11.00
N ILE A 205 -22.52 11.21 -10.06
CA ILE A 205 -21.08 11.01 -10.22
C ILE A 205 -20.58 10.07 -9.12
N MET A 206 -19.50 9.35 -9.40
CA MET A 206 -18.79 8.57 -8.37
C MET A 206 -17.79 9.47 -7.64
N VAL A 207 -17.88 9.56 -6.33
CA VAL A 207 -16.92 10.26 -5.48
C VAL A 207 -16.19 9.29 -4.57
N THR A 208 -14.89 9.54 -4.36
CA THR A 208 -14.06 8.74 -3.47
C THR A 208 -14.54 8.88 -2.03
N ARG A 209 -14.77 7.75 -1.38
CA ARG A 209 -15.09 7.64 0.05
C ARG A 209 -13.87 7.26 0.88
N LEU A 210 -13.01 6.40 0.31
CA LEU A 210 -11.78 5.91 0.92
C LEU A 210 -10.63 6.23 -0.01
N PRO A 211 -9.85 7.27 0.27
CA PRO A 211 -8.62 7.50 -0.48
C PRO A 211 -7.64 6.35 -0.22
N VAL A 212 -7.16 5.71 -1.28
CA VAL A 212 -6.09 4.71 -1.22
C VAL A 212 -4.73 5.40 -1.06
N ALA A 213 -4.63 6.46 -0.32
CA ALA A 213 -3.40 7.22 -0.15
C ALA A 213 -2.85 7.01 1.26
N TRP A 214 -2.03 6.02 1.41
CA TRP A 214 -1.58 5.46 2.68
C TRP A 214 -0.38 6.20 3.29
N TRP A 215 0.37 6.96 2.49
CA TRP A 215 1.63 7.61 2.87
C TRP A 215 1.46 9.00 3.49
N TRP A 216 0.25 9.52 3.55
CA TRP A 216 -0.01 10.88 4.04
C TRP A 216 -0.71 10.92 5.40
N LEU A 217 -0.98 9.77 6.02
CA LEU A 217 -1.57 9.74 7.36
C LEU A 217 -0.60 10.37 8.37
N PRO A 218 -1.05 11.36 9.15
CA PRO A 218 -0.17 12.08 10.07
C PRO A 218 0.42 11.15 11.14
N VAL A 219 1.69 11.35 11.48
CA VAL A 219 2.39 10.56 12.51
C VAL A 219 1.70 10.69 13.87
N GLN A 220 1.12 11.85 14.15
CA GLN A 220 0.40 12.13 15.40
C GLN A 220 -0.86 11.26 15.60
N GLU A 221 -1.38 10.72 14.51
CA GLU A 221 -2.54 9.83 14.51
C GLU A 221 -2.18 8.38 14.17
N HIS A 222 -1.08 8.21 13.44
CA HIS A 222 -0.62 6.91 12.93
C HIS A 222 0.89 6.77 13.14
N PRO A 223 1.34 6.51 14.38
CA PRO A 223 2.76 6.47 14.71
C PRO A 223 3.46 5.22 14.13
N GLY A 224 4.78 5.29 14.05
CA GLY A 224 5.64 4.18 13.62
C GLY A 224 5.84 4.07 12.12
N ASP A 225 6.62 3.08 11.72
CA ASP A 225 6.91 2.78 10.32
C ASP A 225 5.74 2.04 9.67
N MET A 226 5.58 2.24 8.37
CA MET A 226 4.62 1.47 7.58
C MET A 226 5.01 -0.03 7.59
N GLU A 227 4.08 -0.89 8.02
CA GLU A 227 4.27 -2.33 7.99
C GLU A 227 3.74 -2.90 6.68
N VAL A 228 4.62 -3.53 5.90
CA VAL A 228 4.26 -4.11 4.60
C VAL A 228 4.31 -5.64 4.58
N ARG A 229 5.10 -6.26 5.46
CA ARG A 229 5.32 -7.72 5.42
C ARG A 229 4.22 -8.52 6.11
N ARG A 230 3.73 -7.99 7.23
CA ARG A 230 2.74 -8.67 8.08
C ARG A 230 1.43 -7.92 8.20
N ALA A 231 1.23 -6.87 7.40
CA ALA A 231 0.07 -6.01 7.53
C ALA A 231 -1.25 -6.80 7.48
N TRP A 232 -1.43 -7.69 6.53
CA TRP A 232 -2.64 -8.51 6.44
C TRP A 232 -2.80 -9.50 7.61
N HIS A 233 -1.69 -9.99 8.20
CA HIS A 233 -1.75 -10.80 9.42
C HIS A 233 -2.21 -9.96 10.61
N VAL A 234 -1.68 -8.74 10.74
CA VAL A 234 -2.06 -7.79 11.80
C VAL A 234 -3.53 -7.41 11.65
N MET A 235 -3.96 -7.03 10.45
CA MET A 235 -5.35 -6.73 10.15
C MET A 235 -6.26 -7.92 10.49
N SER A 236 -5.84 -9.13 10.11
CA SER A 236 -6.57 -10.36 10.42
C SER A 236 -6.67 -10.62 11.94
N ALA A 237 -5.60 -10.34 12.70
CA ALA A 237 -5.61 -10.49 14.14
C ALA A 237 -6.60 -9.50 14.81
N ILE A 238 -6.65 -8.27 14.31
CA ILE A 238 -7.61 -7.26 14.80
C ILE A 238 -9.04 -7.65 14.45
N HIS A 239 -9.31 -8.06 13.20
CA HIS A 239 -10.64 -8.55 12.80
C HIS A 239 -11.11 -9.74 13.67
N ASN A 240 -10.20 -10.70 13.92
CA ASN A 240 -10.50 -11.83 14.79
C ASN A 240 -10.77 -11.39 16.24
N TYR A 241 -10.00 -10.41 16.75
CA TYR A 241 -10.25 -9.85 18.06
C TYR A 241 -11.64 -9.23 18.15
N ILE A 242 -11.99 -8.37 17.19
CA ILE A 242 -13.31 -7.73 17.13
C ILE A 242 -14.41 -8.79 17.08
N ALA A 243 -14.29 -9.79 16.20
CA ALA A 243 -15.28 -10.85 16.06
C ALA A 243 -15.49 -11.67 17.35
N ASN A 244 -14.41 -11.92 18.10
CA ASN A 244 -14.45 -12.73 19.32
C ASN A 244 -14.86 -11.94 20.59
N ASN A 245 -14.90 -10.59 20.51
CA ASN A 245 -15.20 -9.74 21.67
C ASN A 245 -16.48 -8.88 21.45
N LYS A 246 -17.30 -9.25 20.48
CA LYS A 246 -18.61 -8.64 20.26
C LYS A 246 -19.62 -9.07 21.33
N ASP A 247 -20.48 -8.14 21.70
CA ASP A 247 -21.67 -8.42 22.51
C ASP A 247 -22.75 -9.20 21.72
N ALA A 248 -23.90 -9.42 22.33
CA ALA A 248 -25.02 -10.15 21.72
C ALA A 248 -25.62 -9.41 20.50
N ASP A 249 -25.47 -8.07 20.46
CA ASP A 249 -25.95 -7.21 19.39
C ASP A 249 -24.90 -7.01 18.28
N GLY A 250 -23.71 -7.62 18.42
CA GLY A 250 -22.64 -7.57 17.44
C GLY A 250 -21.69 -6.39 17.58
N ASN A 251 -21.73 -5.66 18.69
CA ASN A 251 -20.92 -4.48 18.95
C ASN A 251 -19.69 -4.79 19.79
N LEU A 252 -18.56 -4.13 19.53
CA LEU A 252 -17.40 -4.13 20.40
C LEU A 252 -17.63 -3.15 21.55
N ILE A 253 -17.49 -3.60 22.80
CA ILE A 253 -17.59 -2.73 23.97
C ILE A 253 -16.22 -2.13 24.25
N VAL A 254 -16.08 -0.82 24.09
CA VAL A 254 -14.83 -0.09 24.34
C VAL A 254 -14.98 0.87 25.48
N LYS A 255 -14.00 0.86 26.39
CA LYS A 255 -13.97 1.79 27.53
C LYS A 255 -13.26 3.08 27.11
N ASP A 256 -13.86 4.22 27.40
CA ASP A 256 -13.21 5.53 27.38
C ASP A 256 -12.36 5.70 28.65
N ASP A 257 -11.04 5.66 28.53
CA ASP A 257 -10.13 5.78 29.68
C ASP A 257 -10.24 7.13 30.39
N LYS A 258 -10.70 8.18 29.70
CA LYS A 258 -10.85 9.52 30.24
C LYS A 258 -12.11 9.70 31.10
N THR A 259 -13.22 9.13 30.68
CA THR A 259 -14.50 9.24 31.38
C THR A 259 -14.82 8.02 32.26
N GLY A 260 -14.20 6.87 31.96
CA GLY A 260 -14.49 5.58 32.56
C GLY A 260 -15.75 4.91 32.02
N GLU A 261 -16.46 5.54 31.12
CA GLU A 261 -17.65 4.99 30.47
C GLU A 261 -17.30 3.91 29.43
N THR A 262 -18.22 2.97 29.23
CA THR A 262 -18.11 1.96 28.18
C THR A 262 -19.13 2.25 27.08
N VAL A 263 -18.68 2.17 25.82
CA VAL A 263 -19.50 2.47 24.65
C VAL A 263 -19.58 1.24 23.75
N PRO A 264 -20.80 0.78 23.39
CA PRO A 264 -20.96 -0.22 22.34
C PRO A 264 -20.68 0.41 20.98
N LEU A 265 -19.85 -0.22 20.16
CA LEU A 265 -19.38 0.32 18.90
C LEU A 265 -19.45 -0.71 17.78
N GLU A 266 -19.99 -0.31 16.65
CA GLU A 266 -20.04 -1.05 15.40
C GLU A 266 -18.75 -0.79 14.60
N PHE A 267 -18.07 -1.86 14.16
CA PHE A 267 -16.90 -1.74 13.31
C PHE A 267 -17.26 -1.18 11.94
N ILE A 268 -16.51 -0.21 11.46
CA ILE A 268 -16.69 0.42 10.16
C ILE A 268 -15.56 0.03 9.22
N GLU A 269 -14.31 0.41 9.55
CA GLU A 269 -13.13 0.11 8.72
C GLU A 269 -11.83 0.27 9.49
N MET A 270 -10.77 -0.40 9.00
CA MET A 270 -9.42 -0.25 9.54
C MET A 270 -8.63 0.71 8.66
N HIS A 271 -7.95 1.66 9.28
CA HIS A 271 -7.06 2.57 8.56
C HIS A 271 -5.82 1.84 8.04
N GLN A 272 -5.35 2.26 6.90
CA GLN A 272 -4.12 1.78 6.30
C GLN A 272 -3.19 2.95 6.03
N PRO A 273 -1.89 2.71 6.12
CA PRO A 273 -1.20 1.46 6.40
C PRO A 273 -1.22 1.07 7.88
N VAL A 274 -1.11 -0.23 8.16
CA VAL A 274 -0.72 -0.75 9.47
C VAL A 274 0.69 -0.27 9.79
N ARG A 275 0.99 0.03 11.04
CA ARG A 275 2.26 0.58 11.50
C ARG A 275 3.03 -0.42 12.35
N TYR A 276 4.35 -0.25 12.40
CA TYR A 276 5.24 -0.96 13.30
C TYR A 276 5.99 0.01 14.21
N LEU A 277 5.81 -0.15 15.51
CA LEU A 277 6.42 0.63 16.55
C LEU A 277 7.73 -0.03 16.96
N LYS A 278 8.85 0.44 16.42
CA LYS A 278 10.17 -0.20 16.62
C LYS A 278 10.60 -0.27 18.07
N LYS A 279 10.32 0.80 18.85
CA LYS A 279 10.71 0.91 20.25
C LYS A 279 10.09 -0.21 21.10
N ASP A 280 8.83 -0.51 20.83
CA ASP A 280 8.04 -1.45 21.63
C ASP A 280 7.95 -2.84 20.99
N GLY A 281 8.38 -2.97 19.73
CA GLY A 281 8.27 -4.21 18.97
C GLY A 281 6.82 -4.62 18.67
N GLN A 282 5.91 -3.63 18.59
CA GLN A 282 4.48 -3.83 18.43
C GLN A 282 4.00 -3.36 17.06
N TYR A 283 2.92 -3.95 16.59
CA TYR A 283 2.16 -3.40 15.45
C TYR A 283 1.02 -2.52 15.97
N PHE A 284 0.63 -1.57 15.13
CA PHE A 284 -0.39 -0.59 15.45
C PHE A 284 -1.33 -0.38 14.26
N ALA A 285 -2.63 -0.25 14.54
CA ALA A 285 -3.61 0.21 13.57
C ALA A 285 -4.71 1.00 14.24
N CYS A 286 -5.10 2.12 13.64
CA CYS A 286 -6.30 2.87 13.98
C CYS A 286 -7.48 2.33 13.19
N THR A 287 -8.69 2.40 13.76
CA THR A 287 -9.87 1.76 13.21
C THR A 287 -11.09 2.63 13.47
N ASP A 288 -11.86 2.92 12.41
CA ASP A 288 -13.15 3.60 12.54
C ASP A 288 -14.20 2.67 13.10
N PHE A 289 -14.89 3.18 14.11
CA PHE A 289 -16.10 2.62 14.69
C PHE A 289 -17.20 3.65 14.71
N ARG A 290 -18.43 3.19 14.88
CA ARG A 290 -19.59 4.06 15.00
C ARG A 290 -20.50 3.59 16.14
N LYS A 291 -21.18 4.52 16.79
CA LYS A 291 -22.21 4.20 17.77
C LYS A 291 -23.42 3.60 17.08
N PRO A 292 -23.93 2.43 17.51
CA PRO A 292 -25.10 1.79 16.91
C PRO A 292 -26.32 2.73 16.86
N GLY A 293 -27.00 2.75 15.71
CA GLY A 293 -28.15 3.60 15.47
C GLY A 293 -27.84 5.07 15.18
N SER A 294 -26.59 5.50 15.25
CA SER A 294 -26.15 6.83 14.80
C SER A 294 -25.55 6.76 13.40
N LYS A 295 -25.69 7.84 12.63
CA LYS A 295 -25.06 7.97 11.30
C LYS A 295 -23.76 8.76 11.35
N ASP A 296 -23.56 9.55 12.40
CA ASP A 296 -22.54 10.59 12.45
C ASP A 296 -21.60 10.49 13.67
N GLU A 297 -21.94 9.65 14.67
CA GLU A 297 -21.13 9.48 15.88
C GLU A 297 -20.00 8.46 15.65
N TYR A 298 -18.91 8.91 14.99
CA TYR A 298 -17.73 8.10 14.69
C TYR A 298 -16.69 8.19 15.79
N TYR A 299 -16.04 7.07 16.06
CA TYR A 299 -14.96 6.89 17.04
C TYR A 299 -13.75 6.31 16.34
N ASP A 300 -12.56 6.79 16.64
CA ASP A 300 -11.32 6.10 16.28
C ASP A 300 -10.87 5.23 17.45
N ILE A 301 -10.63 3.96 17.17
CA ILE A 301 -10.16 2.99 18.15
C ILE A 301 -8.81 2.46 17.70
N ASP A 302 -7.83 2.59 18.57
CA ASP A 302 -6.46 2.15 18.32
C ASP A 302 -6.23 0.74 18.88
N PHE A 303 -5.54 -0.05 18.09
CA PHE A 303 -5.14 -1.42 18.42
C PHE A 303 -3.63 -1.58 18.42
N TRP A 304 -3.09 -2.12 19.49
CA TRP A 304 -1.70 -2.57 19.59
C TRP A 304 -1.67 -4.09 19.52
N VAL A 305 -0.81 -4.62 18.67
CA VAL A 305 -0.72 -6.06 18.41
C VAL A 305 0.71 -6.52 18.67
N ASN A 306 0.86 -7.49 19.58
CA ASN A 306 2.14 -8.13 19.89
C ASN A 306 2.37 -9.32 18.97
N ASP A 307 3.65 -9.57 18.67
CA ASP A 307 4.11 -10.83 18.11
C ASP A 307 4.65 -11.71 19.24
N LYS A 308 3.82 -12.64 19.71
CA LYS A 308 4.24 -13.62 20.72
C LYS A 308 4.53 -14.95 20.04
N SER A 309 5.81 -15.24 19.83
CA SER A 309 6.28 -16.51 19.28
C SER A 309 5.67 -16.84 17.89
N GLY A 310 5.52 -15.81 17.06
CA GLY A 310 4.97 -15.92 15.71
C GLY A 310 3.44 -15.81 15.64
N LYS A 311 2.76 -15.70 16.78
CA LYS A 311 1.31 -15.47 16.84
C LYS A 311 1.04 -14.00 17.16
N LEU A 312 0.23 -13.36 16.31
CA LEU A 312 -0.21 -11.99 16.53
C LEU A 312 -1.42 -11.95 17.45
N GLU A 313 -1.30 -11.21 18.54
CA GLU A 313 -2.36 -11.05 19.53
C GLU A 313 -2.57 -9.58 19.86
N VAL A 314 -3.83 -9.13 19.86
CA VAL A 314 -4.18 -7.79 20.33
C VAL A 314 -3.82 -7.65 21.79
N ALA A 315 -2.91 -6.71 22.09
CA ALA A 315 -2.38 -6.48 23.43
C ALA A 315 -3.11 -5.35 24.15
N ASN A 316 -3.56 -4.34 23.38
CA ASN A 316 -4.24 -3.19 23.92
C ASN A 316 -5.24 -2.63 22.92
N VAL A 317 -6.32 -2.05 23.43
CA VAL A 317 -7.37 -1.36 22.66
C VAL A 317 -7.71 -0.08 23.41
N LYS A 318 -7.63 1.07 22.71
CA LYS A 318 -7.94 2.37 23.31
C LYS A 318 -8.80 3.22 22.41
N MET A 319 -9.66 4.01 23.02
CA MET A 319 -10.43 5.03 22.35
C MET A 319 -9.53 6.23 22.07
N HIS A 320 -9.21 6.46 20.78
CA HIS A 320 -8.33 7.54 20.33
C HIS A 320 -9.11 8.84 20.11
N LYS A 321 -10.20 8.77 19.33
CA LYS A 321 -11.05 9.93 19.08
C LYS A 321 -12.49 9.62 19.39
N VAL A 322 -13.20 10.65 19.83
CA VAL A 322 -14.64 10.57 20.15
C VAL A 322 -15.40 11.62 19.37
N PRO A 323 -16.66 11.35 19.02
CA PRO A 323 -17.52 12.33 18.39
C PRO A 323 -17.91 13.44 19.37
N VAL A 324 -17.82 14.68 18.93
CA VAL A 324 -18.33 15.87 19.62
C VAL A 324 -19.20 16.65 18.67
N GLN A 325 -20.37 17.06 19.12
CA GLN A 325 -21.28 17.88 18.32
C GLN A 325 -21.15 19.35 18.75
N GLU A 326 -20.78 20.19 17.80
CA GLU A 326 -20.74 21.65 17.95
C GLU A 326 -21.59 22.28 16.84
N ASP A 327 -22.51 23.14 17.19
CA ASP A 327 -23.41 23.82 16.24
C ASP A 327 -24.15 22.88 15.27
N GLY A 328 -24.49 21.67 15.74
CA GLY A 328 -25.13 20.64 14.92
C GLY A 328 -24.22 19.85 14.00
N ILE A 329 -22.91 20.12 14.02
CA ILE A 329 -21.90 19.43 13.22
C ILE A 329 -21.14 18.46 14.12
N TRP A 330 -21.03 17.19 13.68
CA TRP A 330 -20.22 16.19 14.36
C TRP A 330 -18.76 16.27 13.89
N THR A 331 -17.84 16.32 14.85
CA THR A 331 -16.39 16.26 14.65
C THR A 331 -15.78 15.20 15.55
N GLN A 332 -14.59 14.71 15.20
CA GLN A 332 -13.83 13.80 16.05
C GLN A 332 -12.78 14.58 16.84
N VAL A 333 -12.78 14.43 18.16
CA VAL A 333 -11.85 15.09 19.08
C VAL A 333 -10.93 14.03 19.70
N PRO A 334 -9.61 14.19 19.62
CA PRO A 334 -8.66 13.22 20.15
C PRO A 334 -8.68 13.18 21.68
N ARG A 335 -8.57 11.98 22.24
CA ARG A 335 -8.34 11.73 23.67
C ARG A 335 -6.86 11.86 24.02
N TYR A 336 -5.99 11.58 23.04
CA TYR A 336 -4.54 11.67 23.11
C TYR A 336 -3.96 11.85 21.71
N THR A 337 -2.70 12.23 21.62
CA THR A 337 -1.93 12.28 20.38
C THR A 337 -0.59 11.56 20.58
N PHE A 338 0.10 11.27 19.48
CA PHE A 338 1.40 10.64 19.52
C PHE A 338 2.49 11.68 19.28
N GLU A 339 3.57 11.64 20.06
CA GLU A 339 4.76 12.43 19.82
C GLU A 339 5.83 11.60 19.12
N GLY A 340 6.21 12.02 17.91
CA GLY A 340 7.27 11.39 17.12
C GLY A 340 6.90 10.03 16.51
N MET A 341 7.89 9.44 15.84
CA MET A 341 7.76 8.10 15.23
C MET A 341 7.78 6.98 16.29
N ASP A 342 8.32 7.27 17.46
CA ASP A 342 8.49 6.38 18.61
C ASP A 342 7.71 6.93 19.81
N PHE A 343 6.46 6.90 19.71
CA PHE A 343 5.42 6.82 20.72
C PHE A 343 5.68 7.45 22.12
N GLU A 344 5.19 8.66 22.37
CA GLU A 344 4.73 9.09 23.70
C GLU A 344 3.30 9.60 23.58
N VAL A 345 2.41 9.07 24.43
CA VAL A 345 1.01 9.51 24.52
C VAL A 345 1.00 10.83 25.30
N THR A 346 0.62 11.93 24.67
CA THR A 346 0.33 13.18 25.37
C THR A 346 -1.15 13.21 25.73
N ASN A 347 -1.43 13.37 27.02
CA ASN A 347 -2.80 13.49 27.57
C ASN A 347 -3.39 14.89 27.32
#